data_55a9182c371dbbcb4e956bf50688895b
#
_entry.id   55a9182c371dbbcb4e956bf50688895b
#
_cell.length_a   1.000
_cell.length_b   1.000
_cell.length_c   1.000
_cell.angle_alpha   90.00
_cell.angle_beta   90.00
_cell.angle_gamma   90.00
#
_symmetry.space_group_name_H-M   'P 1'
#
loop_
_entity.id
_entity.type
_entity.pdbx_description
1 polymer ?
#
loop_
_entity_poly.entity_id
_entity_poly.type
_entity_poly.pdbx_seq_one_letter_code
_entity_poly.pdbx_strand_id
1 'polypeptide(L)'
;MNRRTLLSAAAAAILAAGSFSASAAPLKELKIAATPVPQGEVLKFVKPILAKEGIDLKIIEFTDYIAPNAALDAKEVDVNFYQHQPFLDNAVRQRHINAVRVAPIYILPMAVYSQKLKSLKNV
;
A
#
# COMPACT_ATOMS: atom_id res chain seq x y z
N MET A 1 1.91 -28.48 57.43
CA MET A 1 2.09 -27.62 56.23
C MET A 1 2.10 -26.18 56.71
N ASN A 2 3.24 -25.48 56.62
CA ASN A 2 3.44 -24.17 57.25
C ASN A 2 2.78 -23.06 56.40
N ARG A 3 2.06 -22.12 57.05
CA ARG A 3 1.40 -20.95 56.43
C ARG A 3 2.34 -20.16 55.49
N ARG A 4 3.63 -20.13 55.80
CA ARG A 4 4.67 -19.46 54.98
C ARG A 4 4.91 -20.15 53.61
N THR A 5 4.84 -21.49 53.53
CA THR A 5 5.00 -22.24 52.27
C THR A 5 3.78 -22.08 51.35
N LEU A 6 2.57 -21.90 51.89
CA LEU A 6 1.36 -21.63 51.09
C LEU A 6 1.38 -20.26 50.48
N LEU A 7 1.87 -19.25 51.18
CA LEU A 7 2.00 -17.86 50.68
C LEU A 7 3.07 -17.75 49.57
N SER A 8 4.17 -18.49 49.69
CA SER A 8 5.23 -18.52 48.68
C SER A 8 4.77 -19.20 47.39
N ALA A 9 3.96 -20.25 47.49
CA ALA A 9 3.43 -20.96 46.32
C ALA A 9 2.38 -20.15 45.57
N ALA A 10 1.55 -19.35 46.27
CA ALA A 10 0.58 -18.46 45.67
C ALA A 10 1.24 -17.29 44.94
N ALA A 11 2.30 -16.69 45.47
CA ALA A 11 3.05 -15.64 44.82
C ALA A 11 3.75 -16.10 43.53
N ALA A 12 4.29 -17.34 43.49
CA ALA A 12 4.91 -17.89 42.29
C ALA A 12 3.91 -18.22 41.17
N ALA A 13 2.68 -18.60 41.49
CA ALA A 13 1.62 -18.85 40.52
C ALA A 13 1.10 -17.58 39.84
N ILE A 14 1.09 -16.44 40.53
CA ILE A 14 0.65 -15.14 39.99
C ILE A 14 1.70 -14.59 39.01
N LEU A 15 2.99 -14.79 39.26
CA LEU A 15 4.07 -14.38 38.33
C LEU A 15 4.13 -15.22 37.06
N ALA A 16 3.72 -16.48 37.08
CA ALA A 16 3.66 -17.35 35.91
C ALA A 16 2.47 -17.04 34.97
N ALA A 17 1.40 -16.45 35.47
CA ALA A 17 0.22 -16.07 34.68
C ALA A 17 0.39 -14.75 33.88
N GLY A 18 1.46 -13.98 34.13
CA GLY A 18 1.68 -12.66 33.54
C GLY A 18 2.38 -12.64 32.18
N SER A 19 2.81 -13.77 31.63
CA SER A 19 3.61 -13.83 30.40
C SER A 19 2.84 -14.34 29.19
N PHE A 20 1.56 -14.05 29.06
CA PHE A 20 0.90 -14.13 27.76
C PHE A 20 1.36 -12.95 26.90
N SER A 21 2.53 -13.07 26.30
CA SER A 21 2.90 -12.21 25.17
C SER A 21 1.84 -12.40 24.10
N ALA A 22 0.98 -11.39 23.91
CA ALA A 22 0.08 -11.36 22.77
C ALA A 22 0.97 -11.34 21.51
N SER A 23 1.19 -12.51 20.91
CA SER A 23 1.84 -12.62 19.61
C SER A 23 0.91 -11.93 18.63
N ALA A 24 1.30 -10.74 18.16
CA ALA A 24 0.59 -10.08 17.08
C ALA A 24 0.57 -11.04 15.89
N ALA A 25 -0.60 -11.28 15.32
CA ALA A 25 -0.73 -12.06 14.10
C ALA A 25 0.18 -11.47 13.01
N PRO A 26 0.86 -12.30 12.19
CA PRO A 26 1.70 -11.77 11.12
C PRO A 26 0.86 -10.93 10.16
N LEU A 27 1.37 -9.75 9.81
CA LEU A 27 0.73 -8.85 8.86
C LEU A 27 0.66 -9.52 7.48
N LYS A 28 -0.45 -9.36 6.78
CA LYS A 28 -0.58 -9.80 5.38
C LYS A 28 0.21 -8.83 4.49
N GLU A 29 1.23 -9.31 3.81
CA GLU A 29 1.99 -8.51 2.85
C GLU A 29 1.15 -8.17 1.63
N LEU A 30 1.22 -6.89 1.20
CA LEU A 30 0.62 -6.39 -0.04
C LEU A 30 1.67 -5.56 -0.78
N LYS A 31 2.10 -6.00 -1.96
CA LYS A 31 3.06 -5.29 -2.82
C LYS A 31 2.32 -4.39 -3.80
N ILE A 32 2.66 -3.11 -3.79
CA ILE A 32 2.06 -2.11 -4.68
C ILE A 32 3.11 -1.38 -5.50
N ALA A 33 2.94 -1.38 -6.82
CA ALA A 33 3.73 -0.56 -7.73
C ALA A 33 3.13 0.84 -7.85
N ALA A 34 3.95 1.88 -7.74
CA ALA A 34 3.51 3.26 -7.83
C ALA A 34 4.56 4.16 -8.46
N THR A 35 4.16 5.32 -8.96
CA THR A 35 5.09 6.42 -9.24
C THR A 35 5.39 7.17 -7.95
N PRO A 36 6.61 7.78 -7.79
CA PRO A 36 7.01 8.40 -6.53
C PRO A 36 6.06 9.51 -6.07
N VAL A 37 5.66 10.41 -6.98
CA VAL A 37 4.82 11.58 -6.70
C VAL A 37 3.68 11.66 -7.72
N PRO A 38 2.45 11.87 -7.28
CA PRO A 38 1.96 11.95 -5.90
C PRO A 38 1.62 10.59 -5.26
N GLN A 39 1.61 9.50 -6.03
CA GLN A 39 1.07 8.20 -5.62
C GLN A 39 1.86 7.59 -4.45
N GLY A 40 3.20 7.59 -4.56
CA GLY A 40 4.06 7.07 -3.50
C GLY A 40 3.92 7.83 -2.18
N GLU A 41 3.71 9.16 -2.23
CA GLU A 41 3.47 9.96 -1.03
C GLU A 41 2.14 9.61 -0.35
N VAL A 42 1.07 9.45 -1.15
CA VAL A 42 -0.23 8.99 -0.65
C VAL A 42 -0.11 7.62 0.02
N LEU A 43 0.60 6.69 -0.63
CA LEU A 43 0.81 5.35 -0.08
C LEU A 43 1.64 5.36 1.21
N LYS A 44 2.67 6.19 1.31
CA LYS A 44 3.46 6.37 2.53
C LYS A 44 2.60 6.87 3.69
N PHE A 45 1.64 7.77 3.40
CA PHE A 45 0.68 8.24 4.40
C PHE A 45 -0.30 7.14 4.84
N VAL A 46 -0.78 6.31 3.92
CA VAL A 46 -1.75 5.24 4.20
C VAL A 46 -1.10 4.02 4.86
N LYS A 47 0.16 3.75 4.60
CA LYS A 47 0.89 2.57 5.10
C LYS A 47 0.73 2.31 6.62
N PRO A 48 0.94 3.30 7.52
CA PRO A 48 0.75 3.06 8.97
C PRO A 48 -0.72 2.84 9.36
N ILE A 49 -1.68 3.27 8.56
CA ILE A 49 -3.10 3.02 8.77
C ILE A 49 -3.40 1.56 8.47
N LEU A 50 -2.95 1.06 7.31
CA LEU A 50 -3.12 -0.33 6.89
C LEU A 50 -2.41 -1.32 7.82
N ALA A 51 -1.27 -0.93 8.40
CA ALA A 51 -0.57 -1.78 9.38
C ALA A 51 -1.43 -2.06 10.62
N LYS A 52 -2.26 -1.11 11.06
CA LYS A 52 -3.21 -1.30 12.18
C LYS A 52 -4.34 -2.27 11.81
N GLU A 53 -4.62 -2.42 10.53
CA GLU A 53 -5.62 -3.35 9.97
C GLU A 53 -5.02 -4.71 9.59
N GLY A 54 -3.76 -4.95 9.92
CA GLY A 54 -3.10 -6.22 9.66
C GLY A 54 -2.47 -6.35 8.27
N ILE A 55 -2.24 -5.22 7.55
CA ILE A 55 -1.64 -5.22 6.21
C ILE A 55 -0.26 -4.57 6.25
N ASP A 56 0.76 -5.30 5.81
CA ASP A 56 2.11 -4.76 5.57
C ASP A 56 2.26 -4.31 4.12
N LEU A 57 2.08 -3.01 3.88
CA LEU A 57 2.18 -2.43 2.55
C LEU A 57 3.64 -2.28 2.11
N LYS A 58 4.04 -2.98 1.04
CA LYS A 58 5.35 -2.86 0.38
C LYS A 58 5.20 -1.97 -0.87
N ILE A 59 5.71 -0.75 -0.78
CA ILE A 59 5.65 0.23 -1.87
C ILE A 59 6.90 0.06 -2.74
N ILE A 60 6.70 -0.23 -4.03
CA ILE A 60 7.76 -0.37 -5.04
C ILE A 60 7.59 0.79 -6.03
N GLU A 61 8.54 1.73 -5.99
CA GLU A 61 8.48 2.94 -6.81
C GLU A 61 9.13 2.73 -8.18
N PHE A 62 8.43 3.12 -9.23
CA PHE A 62 8.89 3.10 -10.62
C PHE A 62 8.89 4.53 -11.18
N THR A 63 9.92 4.86 -11.94
CA THR A 63 10.06 6.19 -12.58
C THR A 63 9.52 6.25 -14.00
N ASP A 64 9.18 5.10 -14.57
CA ASP A 64 8.58 4.98 -15.90
C ASP A 64 7.12 4.47 -15.82
N TYR A 65 6.39 4.57 -16.93
CA TYR A 65 4.97 4.21 -16.99
C TYR A 65 4.70 2.83 -17.61
N ILE A 66 5.74 2.07 -17.95
CA ILE A 66 5.62 0.73 -18.57
C ILE A 66 5.82 -0.36 -17.52
N ALA A 67 6.87 -0.22 -16.73
CA ALA A 67 7.31 -1.22 -15.76
C ALA A 67 6.25 -1.58 -14.70
N PRO A 68 5.42 -0.65 -14.16
CA PRO A 68 4.42 -1.04 -13.18
C PRO A 68 3.40 -2.06 -13.69
N ASN A 69 2.97 -1.94 -14.95
CA ASN A 69 2.06 -2.92 -15.55
C ASN A 69 2.77 -4.24 -15.88
N ALA A 70 4.03 -4.20 -16.29
CA ALA A 70 4.83 -5.40 -16.53
C ALA A 70 5.07 -6.19 -15.24
N ALA A 71 5.39 -5.50 -14.13
CA ALA A 71 5.56 -6.11 -12.82
C ALA A 71 4.25 -6.73 -12.29
N LEU A 72 3.09 -6.09 -12.56
CA LEU A 72 1.79 -6.64 -12.20
C LEU A 72 1.48 -7.92 -13.00
N ASP A 73 1.72 -7.90 -14.30
CA ASP A 73 1.50 -9.05 -15.19
C ASP A 73 2.41 -10.22 -14.85
N ALA A 74 3.67 -9.93 -14.47
CA ALA A 74 4.64 -10.90 -13.99
C ALA A 74 4.36 -11.39 -12.54
N LYS A 75 3.34 -10.86 -11.86
CA LYS A 75 3.00 -11.15 -10.46
C LYS A 75 4.12 -10.82 -9.45
N GLU A 76 4.97 -9.87 -9.80
CA GLU A 76 6.00 -9.33 -8.90
C GLU A 76 5.40 -8.37 -7.88
N VAL A 77 4.26 -7.75 -8.25
CA VAL A 77 3.42 -6.92 -7.39
C VAL A 77 1.97 -7.40 -7.46
N ASP A 78 1.20 -7.11 -6.41
CA ASP A 78 -0.20 -7.53 -6.29
C ASP A 78 -1.15 -6.51 -6.92
N VAL A 79 -0.79 -5.22 -6.84
CA VAL A 79 -1.57 -4.10 -7.39
C VAL A 79 -0.63 -3.01 -7.91
N ASN A 80 -1.17 -2.10 -8.70
CA ASN A 80 -0.49 -0.85 -9.02
C ASN A 80 -1.39 0.38 -8.81
N PHE A 81 -0.76 1.52 -8.53
CA PHE A 81 -1.43 2.79 -8.32
C PHE A 81 -0.65 3.92 -9.02
N TYR A 82 -0.97 4.21 -10.30
CA TYR A 82 -0.27 5.25 -11.04
C TYR A 82 -1.02 5.73 -12.28
N GLN A 83 -1.91 4.93 -12.88
CA GLN A 83 -2.42 5.14 -14.21
C GLN A 83 -3.89 5.57 -14.24
N HIS A 84 -4.30 6.26 -15.28
CA HIS A 84 -5.69 6.54 -15.60
C HIS A 84 -6.30 5.43 -16.48
N GLN A 85 -7.64 5.37 -16.51
CA GLN A 85 -8.37 4.30 -17.21
C GLN A 85 -7.97 4.13 -18.69
N PRO A 86 -7.89 5.20 -19.52
CA PRO A 86 -7.51 5.02 -20.93
C PRO A 86 -6.12 4.41 -21.13
N PHE A 87 -5.17 4.65 -20.23
CA PHE A 87 -3.84 4.05 -20.29
C PHE A 87 -3.89 2.56 -19.94
N LEU A 88 -4.66 2.18 -18.92
CA LEU A 88 -4.90 0.77 -18.58
C LEU A 88 -5.57 0.04 -19.75
N ASP A 89 -6.63 0.61 -20.33
CA ASP A 89 -7.35 0.00 -21.46
C ASP A 89 -6.44 -0.21 -22.67
N ASN A 90 -5.54 0.74 -22.93
CA ASN A 90 -4.54 0.60 -23.97
C ASN A 90 -3.53 -0.51 -23.67
N ALA A 91 -3.03 -0.59 -22.45
CA ALA A 91 -2.09 -1.65 -22.03
C ALA A 91 -2.74 -3.05 -22.15
N VAL A 92 -3.99 -3.20 -21.72
CA VAL A 92 -4.74 -4.45 -21.85
C VAL A 92 -4.91 -4.84 -23.33
N ARG A 93 -5.32 -3.90 -24.20
CA ARG A 93 -5.52 -4.19 -25.64
C ARG A 93 -4.24 -4.45 -26.39
N GLN A 94 -3.19 -3.63 -26.18
CA GLN A 94 -1.98 -3.66 -26.99
C GLN A 94 -0.92 -4.64 -26.47
N ARG A 95 -0.92 -4.91 -25.17
CA ARG A 95 0.09 -5.74 -24.51
C ARG A 95 -0.48 -6.99 -23.87
N HIS A 96 -1.79 -7.20 -23.98
CA HIS A 96 -2.52 -8.35 -23.41
C HIS A 96 -2.31 -8.52 -21.90
N ILE A 97 -2.09 -7.42 -21.17
CA ILE A 97 -1.91 -7.44 -19.72
C ILE A 97 -3.21 -7.86 -19.05
N ASN A 98 -3.14 -8.85 -18.17
CA ASN A 98 -4.29 -9.33 -17.41
C ASN A 98 -4.48 -8.48 -16.14
N ALA A 99 -5.00 -7.27 -16.31
CA ALA A 99 -5.25 -6.34 -15.21
C ALA A 99 -6.64 -5.72 -15.29
N VAL A 100 -7.26 -5.49 -14.15
CA VAL A 100 -8.57 -4.86 -14.01
C VAL A 100 -8.50 -3.68 -13.06
N ARG A 101 -9.36 -2.67 -13.28
CA ARG A 101 -9.51 -1.57 -12.33
C ARG A 101 -10.26 -2.04 -11.10
N VAL A 102 -9.67 -1.83 -9.92
CA VAL A 102 -10.29 -2.13 -8.63
C VAL A 102 -11.12 -0.94 -8.15
N ALA A 103 -10.52 0.26 -8.09
CA ALA A 103 -11.19 1.48 -7.65
C ALA A 103 -10.59 2.73 -8.29
N PRO A 104 -11.40 3.78 -8.54
CA PRO A 104 -10.89 5.12 -8.82
C PRO A 104 -10.49 5.80 -7.50
N ILE A 105 -9.32 6.42 -7.46
CA ILE A 105 -8.83 7.12 -6.25
C ILE A 105 -9.00 8.63 -6.40
N TYR A 106 -8.42 9.22 -7.47
CA TYR A 106 -8.55 10.63 -7.80
C TYR A 106 -8.27 10.87 -9.28
N ILE A 107 -8.60 12.04 -9.76
CA ILE A 107 -8.29 12.52 -11.11
C ILE A 107 -7.36 13.72 -10.97
N LEU A 108 -6.21 13.67 -11.62
CA LEU A 108 -5.32 14.82 -11.74
C LEU A 108 -5.88 15.79 -12.78
N PRO A 109 -6.02 17.08 -12.45
CA PRO A 109 -6.43 18.08 -13.42
C PRO A 109 -5.34 18.23 -14.49
N MET A 110 -5.77 18.31 -15.75
CA MET A 110 -4.91 18.64 -16.87
C MET A 110 -5.09 20.11 -17.22
N ALA A 111 -3.98 20.80 -17.44
CA ALA A 111 -4.00 22.20 -17.88
C ALA A 111 -2.98 22.46 -18.99
N VAL A 112 -3.27 23.44 -19.82
CA VAL A 112 -2.34 23.95 -20.83
C VAL A 112 -1.63 25.18 -20.26
N TYR A 113 -0.31 25.16 -20.30
CA TYR A 113 0.53 26.24 -19.78
C TYR A 113 1.26 26.93 -20.94
N SER A 114 1.35 28.28 -20.89
CA SER A 114 2.13 29.04 -21.85
C SER A 114 2.80 30.24 -21.16
N GLN A 115 4.05 30.48 -21.51
CA GLN A 115 4.76 31.71 -21.14
C GLN A 115 4.46 32.86 -22.10
N LYS A 116 3.97 32.56 -23.31
CA LYS A 116 3.73 33.53 -24.38
C LYS A 116 2.26 33.96 -24.49
N LEU A 117 1.33 33.03 -24.29
CA LEU A 117 -0.10 33.25 -24.45
C LEU A 117 -0.78 33.41 -23.10
N LYS A 118 -1.57 34.48 -22.96
CA LYS A 118 -2.35 34.75 -21.74
C LYS A 118 -3.78 34.17 -21.83
N SER A 119 -4.22 33.72 -23.01
CA SER A 119 -5.55 33.17 -23.26
C SER A 119 -5.53 32.33 -24.53
N LEU A 120 -6.35 31.27 -24.56
CA LEU A 120 -6.60 30.46 -25.76
C LEU A 120 -7.66 31.06 -26.68
N LYS A 121 -8.26 32.22 -26.34
CA LYS A 121 -9.31 32.85 -27.14
C LYS A 121 -8.83 33.37 -28.51
N ASN A 122 -7.54 33.51 -28.69
CA ASN A 122 -6.90 34.06 -29.90
C ASN A 122 -5.95 33.10 -30.59
N VAL A 123 -6.17 31.80 -30.42
CA VAL A 123 -5.37 30.72 -31.05
C VAL A 123 -6.24 30.02 -32.07
#